data_b2cfa06de02de1e2f7ab00a050cba5b7
#
_entry.id   b2cfa06de02de1e2f7ab00a050cba5b7
#
_cell.length_a   1.000
_cell.length_b   1.000
_cell.length_c   1.000
_cell.angle_alpha   90.00
_cell.angle_beta   90.00
_cell.angle_gamma   90.00
#
_symmetry.space_group_name_H-M   'P 1'
#
loop_
_entity.id
_entity.type
_entity.pdbx_description
1 polymer ?
#
loop_
_entity_poly.entity_id
_entity_poly.type
_entity_poly.pdbx_seq_one_letter_code
_entity_poly.pdbx_strand_id
1 'polypeptide(L)'
;MTVKPRVVIVGSGIIGASVALACQDLGAEVVVLDQGPLGGVASRNSFGWINASFAETRAYFELRHAALAGFRFLDQRLGLGGHIRWQGTLWWEDAGADFTAQFNTLTQRGYPAKLVSQADIAALEPQLRHPPHQAILTATEGAAQAQNVALAILAEVARRGGSLQEHTSVKGVKQVAGRIASVHTQERELACDAVVLATGAAAQTAVIGLDWALPMANKQGMILQTEPLDQMINHIFMTPDVHFRQNPDGSFVAGEIFSGEIGPDVNAQDLAAEVVARIQTKLHDLPKLRLAEVKIGMRPVPLDGLPVVGSVPGVQGAFAAVMHSGVTLGPLVGQLLASEILKGVQSSLLTPFRPARFS
;
A
#
# COMPACT_ATOMS: atom_id res chain seq x y z
N MET A 1 8.51 3.83 -37.83
CA MET A 1 8.50 3.96 -36.36
C MET A 1 7.29 3.22 -35.83
N THR A 2 7.45 2.21 -34.98
CA THR A 2 6.32 1.54 -34.34
C THR A 2 5.67 2.53 -33.37
N VAL A 3 4.35 2.75 -33.51
CA VAL A 3 3.58 3.59 -32.60
C VAL A 3 3.65 2.95 -31.21
N LYS A 4 4.09 3.71 -30.20
CA LYS A 4 4.12 3.24 -28.82
C LYS A 4 2.70 3.15 -28.28
N PRO A 5 2.31 2.05 -27.61
CA PRO A 5 1.00 1.98 -26.97
C PRO A 5 0.90 3.05 -25.89
N ARG A 6 -0.24 3.74 -25.84
CA ARG A 6 -0.53 4.76 -24.83
C ARG A 6 -1.41 4.17 -23.73
N VAL A 7 -0.91 4.25 -22.50
CA VAL A 7 -1.61 3.77 -21.30
C VAL A 7 -1.98 4.97 -20.43
N VAL A 8 -3.27 5.13 -20.15
CA VAL A 8 -3.79 6.12 -19.21
C VAL A 8 -4.01 5.44 -17.85
N ILE A 9 -3.43 6.00 -16.79
CA ILE A 9 -3.55 5.49 -15.43
C ILE A 9 -4.35 6.50 -14.60
N VAL A 10 -5.45 6.05 -14.02
CA VAL A 10 -6.35 6.85 -13.19
C VAL A 10 -6.04 6.58 -11.72
N GLY A 11 -5.47 7.58 -11.07
CA GLY A 11 -4.96 7.52 -9.69
C GLY A 11 -3.43 7.51 -9.64
N SER A 12 -2.86 8.40 -8.84
CA SER A 12 -1.42 8.62 -8.67
C SER A 12 -0.84 8.07 -7.36
N GLY A 13 -1.63 7.27 -6.63
CA GLY A 13 -1.15 6.56 -5.44
C GLY A 13 -0.05 5.55 -5.77
N ILE A 14 0.49 4.87 -4.75
CA ILE A 14 1.60 3.93 -4.91
C ILE A 14 1.35 2.85 -5.96
N ILE A 15 0.10 2.41 -6.13
CA ILE A 15 -0.28 1.43 -7.15
C ILE A 15 -0.19 2.05 -8.55
N GLY A 16 -0.86 3.19 -8.78
CA GLY A 16 -0.84 3.86 -10.08
C GLY A 16 0.56 4.28 -10.51
N ALA A 17 1.35 4.82 -9.57
CA ALA A 17 2.75 5.17 -9.79
C ALA A 17 3.58 3.93 -10.21
N SER A 18 3.41 2.80 -9.52
CA SER A 18 4.12 1.55 -9.84
C SER A 18 3.74 0.99 -11.21
N VAL A 19 2.45 1.03 -11.57
CA VAL A 19 1.97 0.62 -12.90
C VAL A 19 2.55 1.55 -13.97
N ALA A 20 2.56 2.86 -13.73
CA ALA A 20 3.10 3.86 -14.63
C ALA A 20 4.56 3.58 -14.98
N LEU A 21 5.40 3.41 -13.96
CA LEU A 21 6.81 3.11 -14.14
C LEU A 21 7.02 1.80 -14.91
N ALA A 22 6.28 0.76 -14.52
CA ALA A 22 6.40 -0.56 -15.17
C ALA A 22 5.93 -0.54 -16.65
N CYS A 23 4.87 0.23 -16.99
CA CYS A 23 4.47 0.42 -18.38
C CYS A 23 5.52 1.15 -19.20
N GLN A 24 6.18 2.17 -18.63
CA GLN A 24 7.31 2.85 -19.28
C GLN A 24 8.51 1.92 -19.48
N ASP A 25 8.79 1.04 -18.51
CA ASP A 25 9.86 0.04 -18.63
C ASP A 25 9.65 -0.89 -19.83
N LEU A 26 8.40 -1.12 -20.20
CA LEU A 26 8.01 -1.90 -21.38
C LEU A 26 7.78 -1.06 -22.64
N GLY A 27 8.13 0.23 -22.60
CA GLY A 27 8.15 1.12 -23.78
C GLY A 27 6.85 1.84 -24.07
N ALA A 28 5.85 1.81 -23.18
CA ALA A 28 4.60 2.54 -23.38
C ALA A 28 4.76 4.07 -23.19
N GLU A 29 3.94 4.84 -23.87
CA GLU A 29 3.63 6.21 -23.51
C GLU A 29 2.65 6.20 -22.33
N VAL A 30 2.95 6.93 -21.27
CA VAL A 30 2.17 6.90 -20.03
C VAL A 30 1.62 8.27 -19.69
N VAL A 31 0.32 8.31 -19.36
CA VAL A 31 -0.36 9.48 -18.81
C VAL A 31 -0.99 9.08 -17.47
N VAL A 32 -0.63 9.76 -16.39
CA VAL A 32 -1.21 9.57 -15.06
C VAL A 32 -2.13 10.73 -14.75
N LEU A 33 -3.38 10.43 -14.40
CA LEU A 33 -4.40 11.41 -14.04
C LEU A 33 -4.81 11.21 -12.59
N ASP A 34 -4.87 12.28 -11.81
CA ASP A 34 -5.42 12.27 -10.46
C ASP A 34 -6.38 13.44 -10.25
N GLN A 35 -7.51 13.19 -9.59
CA GLN A 35 -8.48 14.23 -9.27
C GLN A 35 -8.00 15.22 -8.20
N GLY A 36 -7.02 14.82 -7.41
CA GLY A 36 -6.37 15.64 -6.38
C GLY A 36 -4.89 15.85 -6.68
N PRO A 37 -4.11 16.24 -5.67
CA PRO A 37 -2.66 16.27 -5.73
C PRO A 37 -2.06 14.88 -5.98
N LEU A 38 -0.89 14.83 -6.61
CA LEU A 38 -0.15 13.59 -6.83
C LEU A 38 0.22 12.89 -5.52
N GLY A 39 0.40 11.57 -5.59
CA GLY A 39 0.83 10.73 -4.47
C GLY A 39 -0.29 9.95 -3.78
N GLY A 40 -1.57 10.26 -4.10
CA GLY A 40 -2.74 9.47 -3.68
C GLY A 40 -3.11 9.58 -2.21
N VAL A 41 -4.41 9.62 -1.93
CA VAL A 41 -4.96 9.82 -0.58
C VAL A 41 -4.63 8.65 0.36
N ALA A 42 -4.86 7.41 -0.06
CA ALA A 42 -4.59 6.24 0.77
C ALA A 42 -3.10 6.03 1.03
N SER A 43 -2.22 6.40 0.08
CA SER A 43 -0.76 6.34 0.26
C SER A 43 -0.30 7.36 1.30
N ARG A 44 -0.87 8.58 1.30
CA ARG A 44 -0.62 9.61 2.31
C ARG A 44 -1.07 9.19 3.71
N ASN A 45 -2.18 8.46 3.80
CA ASN A 45 -2.82 8.04 5.05
C ASN A 45 -2.47 6.59 5.41
N SER A 46 -1.25 6.13 5.08
CA SER A 46 -0.83 4.75 5.27
C SER A 46 0.16 4.60 6.41
N PHE A 47 -0.01 3.54 7.21
CA PHE A 47 1.04 3.08 8.11
C PHE A 47 2.30 2.65 7.35
N GLY A 48 2.15 2.24 6.09
CA GLY A 48 3.24 1.98 5.18
C GLY A 48 4.00 0.67 5.43
N TRP A 49 3.45 -0.28 6.16
CA TRP A 49 4.11 -1.54 6.47
C TRP A 49 4.27 -2.42 5.23
N ILE A 50 5.51 -2.85 4.98
CA ILE A 50 5.91 -3.75 3.89
C ILE A 50 6.10 -5.14 4.51
N ASN A 51 5.13 -6.02 4.34
CA ASN A 51 5.07 -7.30 5.05
C ASN A 51 4.30 -8.38 4.27
N ALA A 52 4.49 -9.64 4.70
CA ALA A 52 3.67 -10.77 4.28
C ALA A 52 3.09 -11.57 5.47
N SER A 53 3.32 -11.13 6.70
CA SER A 53 3.00 -11.86 7.93
C SER A 53 1.51 -12.12 8.13
N PHE A 54 0.65 -11.16 7.76
CA PHE A 54 -0.80 -11.22 8.04
C PHE A 54 -1.60 -11.36 6.73
N ALA A 55 -1.44 -12.49 6.07
CA ALA A 55 -2.22 -12.83 4.88
C ALA A 55 -3.19 -13.97 5.20
N GLU A 56 -4.49 -13.75 5.00
CA GLU A 56 -5.54 -14.69 5.37
C GLU A 56 -5.46 -16.00 4.57
N THR A 57 -5.14 -15.89 3.27
CA THR A 57 -5.05 -17.08 2.37
C THR A 57 -3.62 -17.37 1.95
N ARG A 58 -3.34 -18.61 1.56
CA ARG A 58 -2.04 -18.99 1.03
C ARG A 58 -1.68 -18.22 -0.25
N ALA A 59 -2.63 -18.08 -1.17
CA ALA A 59 -2.41 -17.32 -2.41
C ALA A 59 -2.07 -15.84 -2.14
N TYR A 60 -2.74 -15.23 -1.16
CA TYR A 60 -2.46 -13.86 -0.79
C TYR A 60 -1.08 -13.73 -0.10
N PHE A 61 -0.71 -14.70 0.72
CA PHE A 61 0.63 -14.77 1.28
C PHE A 61 1.70 -14.88 0.18
N GLU A 62 1.52 -15.77 -0.80
CA GLU A 62 2.48 -15.97 -1.90
C GLU A 62 2.67 -14.68 -2.72
N LEU A 63 1.57 -13.96 -3.02
CA LEU A 63 1.64 -12.68 -3.72
C LEU A 63 2.40 -11.62 -2.89
N ARG A 64 2.08 -11.47 -1.59
CA ARG A 64 2.75 -10.51 -0.71
C ARG A 64 4.22 -10.87 -0.48
N HIS A 65 4.53 -12.15 -0.31
CA HIS A 65 5.91 -12.61 -0.11
C HIS A 65 6.77 -12.33 -1.33
N ALA A 66 6.27 -12.65 -2.53
CA ALA A 66 6.96 -12.29 -3.78
C ALA A 66 7.15 -10.77 -3.93
N ALA A 67 6.20 -9.98 -3.44
CA ALA A 67 6.25 -8.51 -3.53
C ALA A 67 7.36 -7.89 -2.69
N LEU A 68 7.82 -8.52 -1.60
CA LEU A 68 8.94 -8.03 -0.79
C LEU A 68 10.22 -7.86 -1.62
N ALA A 69 10.53 -8.85 -2.47
CA ALA A 69 11.68 -8.77 -3.37
C ALA A 69 11.52 -7.65 -4.42
N GLY A 70 10.33 -7.51 -4.98
CA GLY A 70 10.01 -6.43 -5.93
C GLY A 70 10.16 -5.06 -5.31
N PHE A 71 9.78 -4.90 -4.04
CA PHE A 71 9.93 -3.63 -3.34
C PHE A 71 11.41 -3.31 -3.03
N ARG A 72 12.21 -4.30 -2.61
CA ARG A 72 13.66 -4.13 -2.41
C ARG A 72 14.37 -3.75 -3.70
N PHE A 73 13.98 -4.38 -4.82
CA PHE A 73 14.53 -4.03 -6.13
C PHE A 73 14.21 -2.57 -6.51
N LEU A 74 12.96 -2.13 -6.27
CA LEU A 74 12.56 -0.74 -6.54
C LEU A 74 13.33 0.25 -5.66
N ASP A 75 13.48 -0.06 -4.36
CA ASP A 75 14.24 0.74 -3.40
C ASP A 75 15.68 0.96 -3.87
N GLN A 76 16.38 -0.12 -4.23
CA GLN A 76 17.75 -0.05 -4.74
C GLN A 76 17.83 0.74 -6.06
N ARG A 77 16.89 0.50 -6.97
CA ARG A 77 16.86 1.14 -8.29
C ARG A 77 16.68 2.66 -8.22
N LEU A 78 15.83 3.13 -7.32
CA LEU A 78 15.46 4.55 -7.20
C LEU A 78 16.14 5.28 -6.03
N GLY A 79 16.92 4.57 -5.19
CA GLY A 79 17.60 5.17 -4.05
C GLY A 79 16.62 5.69 -2.99
N LEU A 80 15.61 4.90 -2.62
CA LEU A 80 14.49 5.32 -1.76
C LEU A 80 14.81 5.27 -0.25
N GLY A 81 16.06 5.04 0.16
CA GLY A 81 16.46 4.85 1.57
C GLY A 81 16.09 6.01 2.52
N GLY A 82 15.88 7.22 1.99
CA GLY A 82 15.31 8.33 2.78
C GLY A 82 13.81 8.22 3.08
N HIS A 83 13.12 7.25 2.47
CA HIS A 83 11.68 7.05 2.59
C HIS A 83 11.28 5.65 3.01
N ILE A 84 12.24 4.72 3.04
CA ILE A 84 12.03 3.31 3.38
C ILE A 84 13.03 2.90 4.45
N ARG A 85 12.54 2.14 5.44
CA ARG A 85 13.38 1.53 6.45
C ARG A 85 13.07 0.03 6.54
N TRP A 86 14.07 -0.80 6.26
CA TRP A 86 14.01 -2.26 6.38
C TRP A 86 14.42 -2.69 7.78
N GLN A 87 13.54 -2.44 8.72
CA GLN A 87 13.84 -2.52 10.15
C GLN A 87 13.34 -3.81 10.81
N GLY A 88 12.61 -4.65 10.06
CA GLY A 88 11.93 -5.81 10.64
C GLY A 88 10.74 -5.43 11.52
N THR A 89 10.01 -6.45 11.97
CA THR A 89 8.84 -6.28 12.85
C THR A 89 8.98 -7.16 14.06
N LEU A 90 8.72 -6.61 15.23
CA LEU A 90 8.45 -7.33 16.46
C LEU A 90 6.95 -7.33 16.71
N TRP A 91 6.36 -8.51 16.64
CA TRP A 91 4.95 -8.70 16.91
C TRP A 91 4.73 -9.53 18.17
N TRP A 92 3.96 -8.99 19.08
CA TRP A 92 3.39 -9.73 20.20
C TRP A 92 1.99 -9.18 20.45
N GLU A 93 1.01 -10.03 20.46
CA GLU A 93 -0.31 -9.78 21.00
C GLU A 93 -0.43 -10.57 22.28
N ASP A 94 -1.59 -10.53 22.93
CA ASP A 94 -1.77 -11.28 24.16
C ASP A 94 -1.41 -12.74 23.93
N ALA A 95 -0.47 -13.25 24.73
CA ALA A 95 0.05 -14.60 24.63
C ALA A 95 -1.10 -15.61 24.72
N GLY A 96 -1.48 -16.19 23.58
CA GLY A 96 -2.62 -17.11 23.49
C GLY A 96 -2.50 -18.03 22.29
N ALA A 97 -3.58 -18.76 22.05
CA ALA A 97 -3.68 -19.70 20.93
C ALA A 97 -3.41 -19.03 19.58
N ASP A 98 -3.83 -17.78 19.41
CA ASP A 98 -3.69 -17.04 18.15
C ASP A 98 -2.24 -16.68 17.85
N PHE A 99 -1.45 -16.29 18.85
CA PHE A 99 -0.02 -16.03 18.71
C PHE A 99 0.74 -17.28 18.22
N THR A 100 0.49 -18.42 18.89
CA THR A 100 1.11 -19.70 18.51
C THR A 100 0.67 -20.17 17.12
N ALA A 101 -0.62 -20.04 16.81
CA ALA A 101 -1.18 -20.40 15.51
C ALA A 101 -0.56 -19.54 14.38
N GLN A 102 -0.39 -18.26 14.62
CA GLN A 102 0.24 -17.34 13.67
C GLN A 102 1.70 -17.72 13.41
N PHE A 103 2.49 -17.97 14.46
CA PHE A 103 3.87 -18.40 14.29
C PHE A 103 3.97 -19.71 13.50
N ASN A 104 3.14 -20.69 13.83
CA ASN A 104 3.09 -21.98 13.13
C ASN A 104 2.72 -21.80 11.66
N THR A 105 1.75 -20.91 11.37
CA THR A 105 1.34 -20.60 10.01
C THR A 105 2.49 -19.99 9.21
N LEU A 106 3.21 -19.02 9.77
CA LEU A 106 4.37 -18.40 9.11
C LEU A 106 5.47 -19.44 8.83
N THR A 107 5.78 -20.28 9.82
CA THR A 107 6.78 -21.35 9.67
C THR A 107 6.39 -22.35 8.60
N GLN A 108 5.14 -22.83 8.58
CA GLN A 108 4.63 -23.74 7.57
C GLN A 108 4.65 -23.14 6.16
N ARG A 109 4.50 -21.83 6.04
CA ARG A 109 4.60 -21.10 4.78
C ARG A 109 6.04 -20.83 4.35
N GLY A 110 7.04 -21.18 5.18
CA GLY A 110 8.46 -20.90 4.93
C GLY A 110 8.82 -19.42 5.08
N TYR A 111 8.00 -18.65 5.79
CA TYR A 111 8.32 -17.24 6.06
C TYR A 111 9.43 -17.14 7.11
N PRO A 112 10.44 -16.24 6.96
CA PRO A 112 11.57 -16.13 7.87
C PRO A 112 11.16 -15.42 9.17
N ALA A 113 10.29 -16.09 9.95
CA ALA A 113 9.87 -15.67 11.28
C ALA A 113 10.62 -16.43 12.35
N LYS A 114 10.97 -15.77 13.45
CA LYS A 114 11.62 -16.36 14.61
C LYS A 114 10.89 -15.99 15.89
N LEU A 115 10.75 -16.95 16.81
CA LEU A 115 10.41 -16.65 18.19
C LEU A 115 11.65 -16.10 18.87
N VAL A 116 11.53 -14.95 19.52
CA VAL A 116 12.58 -14.31 20.31
C VAL A 116 12.14 -14.21 21.76
N SER A 117 13.08 -14.47 22.68
CA SER A 117 12.84 -14.42 24.11
C SER A 117 12.81 -12.97 24.63
N GLN A 118 12.37 -12.80 25.88
CA GLN A 118 12.41 -11.51 26.56
C GLN A 118 13.81 -10.90 26.58
N ALA A 119 14.84 -11.73 26.80
CA ALA A 119 16.23 -11.28 26.82
C ALA A 119 16.69 -10.82 25.41
N ASP A 120 16.31 -11.57 24.37
CA ASP A 120 16.59 -11.17 22.98
C ASP A 120 15.89 -9.85 22.61
N ILE A 121 14.62 -9.69 23.02
CA ILE A 121 13.86 -8.48 22.78
C ILE A 121 14.50 -7.28 23.47
N ALA A 122 14.91 -7.43 24.74
CA ALA A 122 15.59 -6.37 25.48
C ALA A 122 16.93 -5.99 24.85
N ALA A 123 17.64 -6.94 24.24
CA ALA A 123 18.88 -6.67 23.53
C ALA A 123 18.62 -5.98 22.17
N LEU A 124 17.56 -6.35 21.45
CA LEU A 124 17.18 -5.75 20.18
C LEU A 124 16.61 -4.34 20.33
N GLU A 125 15.87 -4.11 21.42
CA GLU A 125 15.16 -2.87 21.73
C GLU A 125 15.45 -2.40 23.16
N PRO A 126 16.65 -1.84 23.42
CA PRO A 126 17.05 -1.43 24.79
C PRO A 126 16.13 -0.36 25.39
N GLN A 127 15.44 0.40 24.55
CA GLN A 127 14.50 1.43 24.99
C GLN A 127 13.12 0.88 25.35
N LEU A 128 12.81 -0.39 25.06
CA LEU A 128 11.51 -0.97 25.38
C LEU A 128 11.40 -1.21 26.90
N ARG A 129 10.45 -0.53 27.55
CA ARG A 129 10.31 -0.51 29.01
C ARG A 129 9.93 -1.86 29.63
N HIS A 130 9.04 -2.57 28.99
CA HIS A 130 8.51 -3.86 29.46
C HIS A 130 8.51 -4.87 28.31
N PRO A 131 9.68 -5.47 27.98
CA PRO A 131 9.75 -6.50 26.95
C PRO A 131 8.81 -7.67 27.28
N PRO A 132 7.97 -8.15 26.34
CA PRO A 132 7.13 -9.31 26.55
C PRO A 132 7.98 -10.58 26.74
N HIS A 133 7.38 -11.65 27.27
CA HIS A 133 8.09 -12.93 27.41
C HIS A 133 8.57 -13.50 26.08
N GLN A 134 7.78 -13.29 25.03
CA GLN A 134 8.08 -13.73 23.66
C GLN A 134 7.52 -12.75 22.66
N ALA A 135 8.16 -12.68 21.50
CA ALA A 135 7.65 -12.00 20.31
C ALA A 135 8.01 -12.78 19.05
N ILE A 136 7.29 -12.55 17.97
CA ILE A 136 7.66 -13.01 16.63
C ILE A 136 8.48 -11.90 15.96
N LEU A 137 9.71 -12.21 15.61
CA LEU A 137 10.59 -11.35 14.83
C LEU A 137 10.51 -11.74 13.36
N THR A 138 10.17 -10.78 12.48
CA THR A 138 10.20 -10.92 11.03
C THR A 138 11.20 -9.91 10.45
N ALA A 139 12.47 -10.29 10.39
CA ALA A 139 13.58 -9.39 10.05
C ALA A 139 13.57 -8.88 8.59
N THR A 140 12.82 -9.51 7.69
CA THR A 140 12.78 -9.15 6.27
C THR A 140 11.76 -8.04 5.95
N GLU A 141 10.96 -7.65 6.90
CA GLU A 141 9.92 -6.64 6.75
C GLU A 141 10.48 -5.23 6.90
N GLY A 142 9.69 -4.26 6.48
CA GLY A 142 10.06 -2.86 6.57
C GLY A 142 8.85 -1.94 6.53
N ALA A 143 9.11 -0.66 6.47
CA ALA A 143 8.08 0.34 6.30
C ALA A 143 8.50 1.46 5.38
N ALA A 144 7.53 2.06 4.70
CA ALA A 144 7.70 3.15 3.76
C ALA A 144 6.83 4.36 4.14
N GLN A 145 7.34 5.53 3.89
CA GLN A 145 6.54 6.75 3.72
C GLN A 145 5.88 6.67 2.33
N ALA A 146 4.73 5.97 2.25
CA ALA A 146 4.20 5.48 0.98
C ALA A 146 3.86 6.59 -0.02
N GLN A 147 3.45 7.78 0.44
CA GLN A 147 3.26 8.94 -0.44
C GLN A 147 4.58 9.40 -1.05
N ASN A 148 5.63 9.52 -0.24
CA ASN A 148 6.94 9.97 -0.72
C ASN A 148 7.53 8.98 -1.73
N VAL A 149 7.34 7.67 -1.48
CA VAL A 149 7.72 6.62 -2.45
C VAL A 149 6.93 6.78 -3.75
N ALA A 150 5.61 6.98 -3.69
CA ALA A 150 4.79 7.21 -4.88
C ALA A 150 5.25 8.45 -5.66
N LEU A 151 5.53 9.55 -4.97
CA LEU A 151 6.05 10.78 -5.60
C LEU A 151 7.43 10.59 -6.23
N ALA A 152 8.32 9.85 -5.59
CA ALA A 152 9.63 9.51 -6.17
C ALA A 152 9.50 8.66 -7.44
N ILE A 153 8.60 7.68 -7.45
CA ILE A 153 8.29 6.90 -8.65
C ILE A 153 7.74 7.79 -9.75
N LEU A 154 6.79 8.68 -9.43
CA LEU A 154 6.18 9.59 -10.40
C LEU A 154 7.20 10.61 -10.95
N ALA A 155 8.13 11.08 -10.13
CA ALA A 155 9.23 11.93 -10.59
C ALA A 155 10.10 11.20 -11.63
N GLU A 156 10.39 9.92 -11.42
CA GLU A 156 11.10 9.11 -12.41
C GLU A 156 10.27 8.90 -13.67
N VAL A 157 8.96 8.67 -13.55
CA VAL A 157 8.03 8.60 -14.70
C VAL A 157 8.06 9.90 -15.51
N ALA A 158 8.01 11.06 -14.85
CA ALA A 158 8.07 12.36 -15.52
C ALA A 158 9.43 12.61 -16.20
N ARG A 159 10.52 12.30 -15.49
CA ARG A 159 11.89 12.40 -16.03
C ARG A 159 12.07 11.60 -17.32
N ARG A 160 11.34 10.49 -17.46
CA ARG A 160 11.35 9.62 -18.66
C ARG A 160 10.30 10.02 -19.70
N GLY A 161 9.67 11.19 -19.55
CA GLY A 161 8.72 11.76 -20.50
C GLY A 161 7.25 11.32 -20.31
N GLY A 162 6.90 10.70 -19.18
CA GLY A 162 5.50 10.46 -18.82
C GLY A 162 4.78 11.76 -18.46
N SER A 163 3.50 11.85 -18.81
CA SER A 163 2.64 12.99 -18.49
C SER A 163 1.95 12.76 -17.14
N LEU A 164 2.08 13.70 -16.21
CA LEU A 164 1.41 13.70 -14.92
C LEU A 164 0.44 14.87 -14.86
N GLN A 165 -0.82 14.61 -14.52
CA GLN A 165 -1.88 15.62 -14.48
C GLN A 165 -2.65 15.48 -13.15
N GLU A 166 -2.35 16.35 -12.22
CA GLU A 166 -3.10 16.52 -10.97
C GLU A 166 -4.36 17.35 -11.20
N HIS A 167 -5.29 17.33 -10.25
CA HIS A 167 -6.58 18.03 -10.31
C HIS A 167 -7.38 17.72 -11.57
N THR A 168 -7.18 16.53 -12.16
CA THR A 168 -7.80 16.09 -13.40
C THR A 168 -8.69 14.88 -13.15
N SER A 169 -10.00 15.11 -13.05
CA SER A 169 -10.98 14.06 -12.84
C SER A 169 -11.32 13.34 -14.14
N VAL A 170 -11.27 12.02 -14.12
CA VAL A 170 -11.82 11.19 -15.18
C VAL A 170 -13.34 11.10 -15.02
N LYS A 171 -14.09 11.45 -16.07
CA LYS A 171 -15.55 11.42 -16.10
C LYS A 171 -16.10 10.16 -16.76
N GLY A 172 -15.33 9.56 -17.66
CA GLY A 172 -15.74 8.37 -18.38
C GLY A 172 -14.70 7.86 -19.34
N VAL A 173 -15.05 6.80 -20.04
CA VAL A 173 -14.28 6.22 -21.13
C VAL A 173 -15.16 6.06 -22.37
N LYS A 174 -14.54 6.08 -23.54
CA LYS A 174 -15.18 5.77 -24.81
C LYS A 174 -14.69 4.41 -25.29
N GLN A 175 -15.62 3.60 -25.70
CA GLN A 175 -15.35 2.33 -26.34
C GLN A 175 -15.69 2.36 -27.82
N VAL A 176 -14.90 1.68 -28.62
CA VAL A 176 -15.19 1.39 -30.02
C VAL A 176 -15.08 -0.12 -30.21
N ALA A 177 -16.17 -0.75 -30.66
CA ALA A 177 -16.26 -2.20 -30.83
C ALA A 177 -15.82 -3.02 -29.58
N GLY A 178 -16.22 -2.59 -28.36
CA GLY A 178 -15.92 -3.28 -27.11
C GLY A 178 -14.48 -3.06 -26.58
N ARG A 179 -13.74 -2.14 -27.20
CA ARG A 179 -12.36 -1.80 -26.83
C ARG A 179 -12.25 -0.35 -26.39
N ILE A 180 -11.43 -0.08 -25.41
CA ILE A 180 -11.08 1.31 -25.01
C ILE A 180 -10.47 2.04 -26.21
N ALA A 181 -10.95 3.27 -26.43
CA ALA A 181 -10.44 4.20 -27.46
C ALA A 181 -9.94 5.49 -26.82
N SER A 182 -10.56 5.95 -25.73
CA SER A 182 -10.17 7.18 -25.04
C SER A 182 -10.71 7.25 -23.61
N VAL A 183 -10.10 8.16 -22.84
CA VAL A 183 -10.55 8.59 -21.52
C VAL A 183 -11.04 10.02 -21.61
N HIS A 184 -12.18 10.31 -21.00
CA HIS A 184 -12.77 11.65 -20.95
C HIS A 184 -12.47 12.29 -19.59
N THR A 185 -11.88 13.47 -19.63
CA THR A 185 -11.70 14.34 -18.46
C THR A 185 -12.73 15.48 -18.48
N GLN A 186 -12.62 16.41 -17.54
CA GLN A 186 -13.45 17.62 -17.55
C GLN A 186 -13.14 18.54 -18.73
N GLU A 187 -11.90 18.50 -19.23
CA GLU A 187 -11.40 19.47 -20.21
C GLU A 187 -11.27 18.88 -21.63
N ARG A 188 -10.97 17.60 -21.73
CA ARG A 188 -10.63 16.98 -23.03
C ARG A 188 -10.80 15.46 -23.06
N GLU A 189 -10.80 14.95 -24.26
CA GLU A 189 -10.68 13.53 -24.58
C GLU A 189 -9.21 13.17 -24.82
N LEU A 190 -8.75 12.08 -24.20
CA LEU A 190 -7.39 11.55 -24.31
C LEU A 190 -7.47 10.18 -24.98
N ALA A 191 -7.06 10.09 -26.24
CA ALA A 191 -6.96 8.79 -26.93
C ALA A 191 -5.96 7.88 -26.22
N CYS A 192 -6.32 6.60 -26.05
CA CYS A 192 -5.44 5.60 -25.43
C CYS A 192 -5.76 4.19 -25.91
N ASP A 193 -4.77 3.28 -25.76
CA ASP A 193 -4.92 1.86 -26.07
C ASP A 193 -5.37 1.07 -24.85
N ALA A 194 -5.07 1.58 -23.66
CA ALA A 194 -5.49 0.98 -22.39
C ALA A 194 -5.72 2.03 -21.30
N VAL A 195 -6.63 1.72 -20.37
CA VAL A 195 -6.87 2.49 -19.15
C VAL A 195 -6.70 1.57 -17.93
N VAL A 196 -6.04 2.06 -16.88
CA VAL A 196 -5.88 1.36 -15.61
C VAL A 196 -6.57 2.16 -14.50
N LEU A 197 -7.54 1.55 -13.84
CA LEU A 197 -8.23 2.11 -12.69
C LEU A 197 -7.46 1.75 -11.41
N ALA A 198 -6.60 2.68 -10.94
CA ALA A 198 -5.86 2.59 -9.68
C ALA A 198 -6.44 3.59 -8.65
N THR A 199 -7.76 3.69 -8.61
CA THR A 199 -8.54 4.75 -7.94
C THR A 199 -8.69 4.57 -6.43
N GLY A 200 -8.05 3.53 -5.86
CA GLY A 200 -8.09 3.27 -4.41
C GLY A 200 -9.52 3.11 -3.88
N ALA A 201 -9.86 3.81 -2.81
CA ALA A 201 -11.19 3.71 -2.20
C ALA A 201 -12.33 4.27 -3.09
N ALA A 202 -12.01 5.09 -4.09
CA ALA A 202 -13.00 5.60 -5.05
C ALA A 202 -13.40 4.56 -6.12
N ALA A 203 -12.86 3.35 -6.10
CA ALA A 203 -13.16 2.28 -7.07
C ALA A 203 -14.63 1.81 -7.05
N GLN A 204 -15.37 2.08 -5.98
CA GLN A 204 -16.80 1.81 -5.89
C GLN A 204 -17.65 2.71 -6.82
N THR A 205 -17.11 3.85 -7.26
CA THR A 205 -17.80 4.75 -8.16
C THR A 205 -17.66 4.22 -9.59
N ALA A 206 -18.79 3.92 -10.22
CA ALA A 206 -18.81 3.51 -11.63
C ALA A 206 -18.21 4.60 -12.52
N VAL A 207 -17.34 4.19 -13.45
CA VAL A 207 -16.82 5.08 -14.48
C VAL A 207 -17.77 5.02 -15.67
N ILE A 208 -18.30 6.16 -16.10
CA ILE A 208 -19.23 6.24 -17.25
C ILE A 208 -18.56 5.59 -18.48
N GLY A 209 -19.27 4.69 -19.13
CA GLY A 209 -18.74 3.92 -20.25
C GLY A 209 -18.02 2.62 -19.87
N LEU A 210 -17.92 2.30 -18.56
CA LEU A 210 -17.59 0.98 -18.05
C LEU A 210 -18.79 0.47 -17.27
N ASP A 211 -19.41 -0.60 -17.75
CA ASP A 211 -20.50 -1.29 -17.02
C ASP A 211 -19.92 -2.21 -15.93
N TRP A 212 -19.09 -1.61 -15.07
CA TRP A 212 -18.39 -2.30 -14.00
C TRP A 212 -18.09 -1.35 -12.85
N ALA A 213 -18.39 -1.78 -11.65
CA ALA A 213 -18.02 -1.10 -10.42
C ALA A 213 -17.49 -2.13 -9.42
N LEU A 214 -16.51 -1.75 -8.62
CA LEU A 214 -15.92 -2.64 -7.62
C LEU A 214 -16.63 -2.46 -6.28
N PRO A 215 -17.28 -3.51 -5.71
CA PRO A 215 -17.78 -3.47 -4.36
C PRO A 215 -16.65 -3.26 -3.35
N MET A 216 -16.75 -2.20 -2.54
CA MET A 216 -15.75 -1.83 -1.55
C MET A 216 -16.31 -1.91 -0.13
N ALA A 217 -15.50 -2.36 0.81
CA ALA A 217 -15.79 -2.25 2.22
C ALA A 217 -15.52 -0.80 2.69
N ASN A 218 -16.48 -0.25 3.45
CA ASN A 218 -16.36 1.11 3.98
C ASN A 218 -15.54 1.09 5.29
N LYS A 219 -14.22 0.97 5.18
CA LYS A 219 -13.31 0.89 6.33
C LYS A 219 -12.49 2.16 6.46
N GLN A 220 -12.77 2.94 7.48
CA GLN A 220 -11.94 4.07 7.87
C GLN A 220 -10.76 3.61 8.74
N GLY A 221 -9.69 4.39 8.74
CA GLY A 221 -8.55 4.20 9.62
C GLY A 221 -7.91 5.53 9.97
N MET A 222 -7.35 5.60 11.17
CA MET A 222 -6.58 6.75 11.64
C MET A 222 -5.09 6.43 11.60
N ILE A 223 -4.31 7.38 11.14
CA ILE A 223 -2.86 7.40 11.26
C ILE A 223 -2.46 8.73 11.89
N LEU A 224 -1.61 8.66 12.89
CA LEU A 224 -0.95 9.84 13.44
C LEU A 224 0.52 9.86 13.06
N GLN A 225 1.09 11.05 13.00
CA GLN A 225 2.52 11.29 12.87
C GLN A 225 2.96 12.32 13.90
N THR A 226 4.12 12.10 14.52
CA THR A 226 4.70 13.04 15.46
C THR A 226 5.73 13.95 14.81
N GLU A 227 6.14 15.01 15.52
CA GLU A 227 7.38 15.71 15.21
C GLU A 227 8.56 14.73 15.26
N PRO A 228 9.62 14.96 14.48
CA PRO A 228 10.84 14.14 14.48
C PRO A 228 11.54 14.14 15.84
N LEU A 229 12.10 12.99 16.19
CA LEU A 229 13.02 12.79 17.32
C LEU A 229 14.23 11.98 16.85
N ASP A 230 15.25 11.92 17.68
CA ASP A 230 16.33 10.96 17.49
C ASP A 230 15.80 9.53 17.41
N GLN A 231 16.56 8.64 16.82
CA GLN A 231 16.12 7.26 16.68
C GLN A 231 16.04 6.58 18.06
N MET A 232 14.84 6.11 18.40
CA MET A 232 14.51 5.47 19.68
C MET A 232 14.25 3.98 19.55
N ILE A 233 13.78 3.53 18.39
CA ILE A 233 13.39 2.13 18.15
C ILE A 233 14.02 1.57 16.89
N ASN A 234 14.33 0.27 16.89
CA ASN A 234 14.99 -0.43 15.79
C ASN A 234 14.02 -1.20 14.90
N HIS A 235 12.82 -1.55 15.39
CA HIS A 235 11.84 -2.36 14.69
C HIS A 235 10.48 -1.67 14.61
N ILE A 236 9.61 -2.22 13.76
CA ILE A 236 8.19 -1.92 13.77
C ILE A 236 7.58 -2.69 14.95
N PHE A 237 6.79 -2.02 15.77
CA PHE A 237 6.09 -2.64 16.89
C PHE A 237 4.63 -2.89 16.54
N MET A 238 4.23 -4.16 16.68
CA MET A 238 2.85 -4.62 16.57
C MET A 238 2.47 -5.19 17.94
N THR A 239 1.88 -4.35 18.78
CA THR A 239 1.55 -4.68 20.18
C THR A 239 0.04 -4.80 20.38
N PRO A 240 -0.46 -5.39 21.47
CA PRO A 240 -1.90 -5.56 21.71
C PRO A 240 -2.71 -4.26 21.70
N ASP A 241 -2.10 -3.15 22.07
CA ASP A 241 -2.77 -1.89 22.35
C ASP A 241 -2.36 -0.74 21.43
N VAL A 242 -1.24 -0.88 20.65
CA VAL A 242 -0.79 0.14 19.71
C VAL A 242 0.18 -0.44 18.67
N HIS A 243 0.02 -0.03 17.42
CA HIS A 243 0.98 -0.31 16.36
C HIS A 243 1.74 0.96 16.04
N PHE A 244 3.08 0.91 16.11
CA PHE A 244 3.90 2.09 15.84
C PHE A 244 5.27 1.74 15.26
N ARG A 245 5.84 2.71 14.59
CA ARG A 245 7.16 2.64 14.00
C ARG A 245 7.80 4.02 13.92
N GLN A 246 9.10 4.08 13.70
CA GLN A 246 9.80 5.34 13.48
C GLN A 246 10.28 5.42 12.03
N ASN A 247 10.00 6.55 11.39
CA ASN A 247 10.45 6.86 10.03
C ASN A 247 11.96 7.17 9.99
N PRO A 248 12.58 7.17 8.79
CA PRO A 248 13.97 7.63 8.63
C PRO A 248 14.20 9.07 9.10
N ASP A 249 13.19 9.95 9.03
CA ASP A 249 13.26 11.33 9.51
C ASP A 249 13.13 11.48 11.03
N GLY A 250 12.96 10.38 11.74
CA GLY A 250 12.79 10.35 13.19
C GLY A 250 11.36 10.51 13.69
N SER A 251 10.39 10.83 12.85
CA SER A 251 8.99 10.93 13.25
C SER A 251 8.40 9.55 13.56
N PHE A 252 7.60 9.46 14.64
CA PHE A 252 6.81 8.27 14.91
C PHE A 252 5.55 8.28 14.04
N VAL A 253 5.20 7.11 13.50
CA VAL A 253 3.93 6.85 12.84
C VAL A 253 3.22 5.77 13.61
N ALA A 254 1.98 6.03 13.98
CA ALA A 254 1.15 5.05 14.66
C ALA A 254 -0.26 5.03 14.09
N GLY A 255 -0.92 3.89 14.26
CA GLY A 255 -2.33 3.70 13.97
C GLY A 255 -2.98 2.97 15.13
N GLU A 256 -4.30 3.04 15.19
CA GLU A 256 -5.04 2.10 16.01
C GLU A 256 -4.82 0.67 15.51
N ILE A 257 -5.10 -0.31 16.38
CA ILE A 257 -5.04 -1.73 16.04
C ILE A 257 -5.79 -2.02 14.73
N PHE A 258 -5.38 -3.05 14.01
CA PHE A 258 -5.86 -3.41 12.66
C PHE A 258 -7.38 -3.48 12.47
N SER A 259 -8.13 -3.81 13.52
CA SER A 259 -9.58 -3.92 13.51
C SER A 259 -10.32 -2.61 13.80
N GLY A 260 -9.60 -1.53 14.15
CA GLY A 260 -10.20 -0.27 14.55
C GLY A 260 -10.96 0.40 13.41
N GLU A 261 -12.26 0.19 13.34
CA GLU A 261 -13.16 1.09 12.63
C GLU A 261 -13.38 2.29 13.54
N ILE A 262 -13.01 3.47 13.06
CA ILE A 262 -13.30 4.70 13.78
C ILE A 262 -14.82 4.92 13.66
N GLY A 263 -15.51 4.88 14.80
CA GLY A 263 -16.92 5.20 14.85
C GLY A 263 -17.18 6.66 14.43
N PRO A 264 -18.38 6.98 13.92
CA PRO A 264 -18.69 8.31 13.43
C PRO A 264 -18.58 9.42 14.49
N ASP A 265 -18.69 9.06 15.77
CA ASP A 265 -18.68 10.00 16.91
C ASP A 265 -17.31 10.13 17.59
N VAL A 266 -16.26 9.49 17.06
CA VAL A 266 -14.92 9.50 17.68
C VAL A 266 -14.19 10.77 17.29
N ASN A 267 -13.74 11.55 18.27
CA ASN A 267 -12.84 12.67 18.05
C ASN A 267 -11.43 12.16 17.73
N ALA A 268 -10.97 12.38 16.51
CA ALA A 268 -9.66 11.92 16.04
C ALA A 268 -8.49 12.47 16.86
N GLN A 269 -8.60 13.67 17.40
CA GLN A 269 -7.54 14.29 18.21
C GLN A 269 -7.44 13.62 19.59
N ASP A 270 -8.57 13.32 20.22
CA ASP A 270 -8.61 12.63 21.50
C ASP A 270 -8.05 11.21 21.36
N LEU A 271 -8.49 10.47 20.31
CA LEU A 271 -7.98 9.15 20.01
C LEU A 271 -6.47 9.17 19.71
N ALA A 272 -5.98 10.16 18.97
CA ALA A 272 -4.55 10.31 18.70
C ALA A 272 -3.76 10.61 19.97
N ALA A 273 -4.30 11.41 20.88
CA ALA A 273 -3.68 11.68 22.18
C ALA A 273 -3.57 10.40 23.03
N GLU A 274 -4.59 9.55 23.03
CA GLU A 274 -4.55 8.25 23.70
C GLU A 274 -3.48 7.33 23.10
N VAL A 275 -3.40 7.25 21.75
CA VAL A 275 -2.36 6.46 21.06
C VAL A 275 -0.97 6.95 21.41
N VAL A 276 -0.75 8.27 21.42
CA VAL A 276 0.52 8.87 21.87
C VAL A 276 0.84 8.50 23.33
N ALA A 277 -0.15 8.57 24.22
CA ALA A 277 0.04 8.20 25.62
C ALA A 277 0.46 6.71 25.77
N ARG A 278 -0.15 5.80 24.98
CA ARG A 278 0.23 4.38 24.94
C ARG A 278 1.70 4.20 24.51
N ILE A 279 2.13 4.87 23.45
CA ILE A 279 3.54 4.83 22.99
C ILE A 279 4.47 5.36 24.08
N GLN A 280 4.10 6.46 24.74
CA GLN A 280 4.88 7.10 25.80
C GLN A 280 5.15 6.15 26.98
N THR A 281 4.23 5.22 27.26
CA THR A 281 4.41 4.20 28.32
C THR A 281 5.31 3.03 27.91
N LYS A 282 5.53 2.81 26.61
CA LYS A 282 6.29 1.65 26.09
C LYS A 282 7.80 1.85 26.14
N LEU A 283 8.28 3.10 26.09
CA LEU A 283 9.71 3.36 25.92
C LEU A 283 10.32 4.10 27.13
N HIS A 284 11.56 3.74 27.48
CA HIS A 284 12.37 4.50 28.43
C HIS A 284 12.83 5.81 27.79
N ASP A 285 13.01 6.83 28.59
CA ASP A 285 13.63 8.12 28.24
C ASP A 285 13.06 8.78 26.96
N LEU A 286 11.84 8.36 26.56
CA LEU A 286 11.16 8.94 25.39
C LEU A 286 10.78 10.40 25.72
N PRO A 287 11.31 11.39 24.99
CA PRO A 287 10.84 12.76 25.10
C PRO A 287 9.33 12.86 24.86
N LYS A 288 8.70 13.91 25.39
CA LYS A 288 7.28 14.10 25.16
C LYS A 288 6.98 14.18 23.67
N LEU A 289 6.25 13.20 23.17
CA LEU A 289 5.82 13.16 21.79
C LEU A 289 4.85 14.31 21.50
N ARG A 290 5.11 15.04 20.42
CA ARG A 290 4.24 16.09 19.91
C ARG A 290 3.60 15.62 18.62
N LEU A 291 2.27 15.72 18.54
CA LEU A 291 1.54 15.43 17.31
C LEU A 291 1.86 16.49 16.25
N ALA A 292 2.33 16.06 15.11
CA ALA A 292 2.47 16.89 13.91
C ALA A 292 1.22 16.80 13.04
N GLU A 293 0.66 15.59 12.87
CA GLU A 293 -0.48 15.37 11.99
C GLU A 293 -1.33 14.18 12.46
N VAL A 294 -2.65 14.31 12.31
CA VAL A 294 -3.62 13.21 12.46
C VAL A 294 -4.42 13.11 11.17
N LYS A 295 -4.45 11.93 10.59
CA LYS A 295 -5.10 11.66 9.32
C LYS A 295 -6.16 10.58 9.48
N ILE A 296 -7.37 10.87 9.02
CA ILE A 296 -8.39 9.85 8.79
C ILE A 296 -8.49 9.59 7.30
N GLY A 297 -8.52 8.34 6.91
CA GLY A 297 -8.62 7.96 5.51
C GLY A 297 -9.45 6.70 5.29
N MET A 298 -10.07 6.62 4.11
CA MET A 298 -10.74 5.40 3.66
C MET A 298 -9.70 4.40 3.18
N ARG A 299 -9.73 3.20 3.73
CA ARG A 299 -8.88 2.09 3.29
C ARG A 299 -9.43 1.53 1.98
N PRO A 300 -8.60 1.32 0.95
CA PRO A 300 -9.04 0.73 -0.32
C PRO A 300 -9.19 -0.79 -0.19
N VAL A 301 -10.22 -1.22 0.53
CA VAL A 301 -10.48 -2.64 0.81
C VAL A 301 -11.63 -3.12 -0.07
N PRO A 302 -11.40 -3.98 -1.09
CA PRO A 302 -12.48 -4.67 -1.78
C PRO A 302 -13.34 -5.47 -0.80
N LEU A 303 -14.61 -5.72 -1.14
CA LEU A 303 -15.59 -6.27 -0.20
C LEU A 303 -15.15 -7.63 0.41
N ASP A 304 -14.43 -8.44 -0.34
CA ASP A 304 -13.87 -9.73 0.10
C ASP A 304 -12.50 -9.62 0.81
N GLY A 305 -11.97 -8.41 0.99
CA GLY A 305 -10.66 -8.17 1.61
C GLY A 305 -9.45 -8.41 0.71
N LEU A 306 -9.62 -9.01 -0.48
CA LEU A 306 -8.52 -9.44 -1.34
C LEU A 306 -8.23 -8.41 -2.45
N PRO A 307 -6.99 -8.38 -3.00
CA PRO A 307 -6.65 -7.52 -4.13
C PRO A 307 -7.55 -7.77 -5.34
N VAL A 308 -7.80 -6.72 -6.13
CA VAL A 308 -8.46 -6.81 -7.44
C VAL A 308 -7.49 -6.30 -8.49
N VAL A 309 -6.98 -7.21 -9.34
CA VAL A 309 -5.95 -6.89 -10.32
C VAL A 309 -6.18 -7.64 -11.63
N GLY A 310 -6.23 -6.89 -12.74
CA GLY A 310 -6.34 -7.44 -14.09
C GLY A 310 -7.38 -6.77 -14.94
N SER A 311 -7.75 -7.42 -16.06
CA SER A 311 -8.71 -6.91 -17.02
C SER A 311 -10.11 -6.76 -16.42
N VAL A 312 -10.76 -5.62 -16.70
CA VAL A 312 -12.17 -5.38 -16.39
C VAL A 312 -13.03 -6.25 -17.29
N PRO A 313 -14.01 -7.00 -16.73
CA PRO A 313 -14.87 -7.86 -17.55
C PRO A 313 -15.62 -7.11 -18.65
N GLY A 314 -15.72 -7.73 -19.81
CA GLY A 314 -16.51 -7.20 -20.95
C GLY A 314 -15.86 -6.05 -21.72
N VAL A 315 -14.72 -5.49 -21.29
CA VAL A 315 -14.11 -4.32 -21.95
C VAL A 315 -12.63 -4.56 -22.24
N GLN A 316 -12.26 -4.71 -23.48
CA GLN A 316 -10.87 -4.86 -23.88
C GLN A 316 -10.09 -3.53 -23.67
N GLY A 317 -8.92 -3.61 -23.06
CA GLY A 317 -8.07 -2.44 -22.78
C GLY A 317 -8.41 -1.71 -21.47
N ALA A 318 -9.44 -2.15 -20.73
CA ALA A 318 -9.71 -1.66 -19.37
C ALA A 318 -9.15 -2.61 -18.31
N PHE A 319 -8.44 -2.06 -17.32
CA PHE A 319 -7.82 -2.80 -16.23
C PHE A 319 -8.11 -2.15 -14.89
N ALA A 320 -8.12 -2.95 -13.82
CA ALA A 320 -8.25 -2.46 -12.45
C ALA A 320 -7.06 -2.92 -11.60
N ALA A 321 -6.65 -2.08 -10.64
CA ALA A 321 -5.64 -2.39 -9.64
C ALA A 321 -6.00 -1.71 -8.31
N VAL A 322 -6.76 -2.41 -7.46
CA VAL A 322 -7.27 -1.91 -6.17
C VAL A 322 -7.03 -2.93 -5.08
N MET A 323 -6.45 -2.50 -3.94
CA MET A 323 -6.10 -3.41 -2.86
C MET A 323 -5.75 -2.67 -1.55
N HIS A 324 -5.99 -3.34 -0.43
CA HIS A 324 -5.61 -2.82 0.88
C HIS A 324 -4.08 -2.81 1.09
N SER A 325 -3.38 -3.91 0.82
CA SER A 325 -1.92 -4.01 1.01
C SER A 325 -1.12 -3.36 -0.13
N GLY A 326 -1.61 -2.24 -0.67
CA GLY A 326 -1.04 -1.58 -1.84
C GLY A 326 0.41 -1.15 -1.68
N VAL A 327 0.86 -0.83 -0.47
CA VAL A 327 2.26 -0.48 -0.22
C VAL A 327 3.16 -1.67 -0.50
N THR A 328 2.90 -2.82 0.11
CA THR A 328 3.67 -4.04 -0.14
C THR A 328 3.62 -4.47 -1.60
N LEU A 329 2.42 -4.45 -2.19
CA LEU A 329 2.13 -5.07 -3.48
C LEU A 329 2.49 -4.19 -4.69
N GLY A 330 2.54 -2.86 -4.51
CA GLY A 330 2.63 -1.90 -5.61
C GLY A 330 3.67 -2.24 -6.67
N PRO A 331 4.96 -2.39 -6.32
CA PRO A 331 6.01 -2.65 -7.30
C PRO A 331 5.80 -3.94 -8.11
N LEU A 332 5.45 -5.04 -7.45
CA LEU A 332 5.23 -6.32 -8.12
C LEU A 332 3.97 -6.29 -8.98
N VAL A 333 2.85 -5.81 -8.43
CA VAL A 333 1.58 -5.70 -9.18
C VAL A 333 1.75 -4.78 -10.39
N GLY A 334 2.50 -3.68 -10.24
CA GLY A 334 2.84 -2.81 -11.37
C GLY A 334 3.50 -3.58 -12.51
N GLN A 335 4.51 -4.39 -12.21
CA GLN A 335 5.24 -5.19 -13.21
C GLN A 335 4.34 -6.26 -13.86
N LEU A 336 3.59 -7.01 -13.05
CA LEU A 336 2.71 -8.08 -13.55
C LEU A 336 1.59 -7.52 -14.42
N LEU A 337 0.97 -6.42 -13.99
CA LEU A 337 -0.12 -5.80 -14.74
C LEU A 337 0.39 -5.14 -16.02
N ALA A 338 1.53 -4.46 -16.00
CA ALA A 338 2.13 -3.90 -17.20
C ALA A 338 2.47 -4.98 -18.24
N SER A 339 2.95 -6.16 -17.79
CA SER A 339 3.18 -7.32 -18.68
C SER A 339 1.89 -7.83 -19.31
N GLU A 340 0.79 -7.86 -18.55
CA GLU A 340 -0.52 -8.25 -19.07
C GLU A 340 -1.04 -7.22 -20.09
N ILE A 341 -0.96 -5.92 -19.78
CA ILE A 341 -1.41 -4.83 -20.66
C ILE A 341 -0.67 -4.82 -22.00
N LEU A 342 0.65 -4.91 -21.96
CA LEU A 342 1.49 -4.63 -23.12
C LEU A 342 1.97 -5.88 -23.88
N LYS A 343 1.97 -7.03 -23.22
CA LYS A 343 2.44 -8.30 -23.79
C LYS A 343 1.38 -9.41 -23.81
N GLY A 344 0.22 -9.18 -23.16
CA GLY A 344 -0.82 -10.21 -22.99
C GLY A 344 -0.41 -11.35 -22.05
N VAL A 345 0.67 -11.21 -21.28
CA VAL A 345 1.18 -12.27 -20.39
C VAL A 345 0.54 -12.17 -19.02
N GLN A 346 -0.33 -13.10 -18.69
CA GLN A 346 -0.98 -13.18 -17.39
C GLN A 346 -0.13 -13.98 -16.40
N SER A 347 0.04 -13.45 -15.20
CA SER A 347 0.71 -14.15 -14.11
C SER A 347 -0.27 -15.02 -13.32
N SER A 348 0.14 -16.27 -13.00
CA SER A 348 -0.61 -17.17 -12.12
C SER A 348 -0.78 -16.62 -10.70
N LEU A 349 0.14 -15.78 -10.22
CA LEU A 349 0.03 -15.11 -8.94
C LEU A 349 -1.20 -14.20 -8.84
N LEU A 350 -1.70 -13.70 -9.97
CA LEU A 350 -2.88 -12.84 -10.01
C LEU A 350 -4.19 -13.59 -10.26
N THR A 351 -4.15 -14.89 -10.54
CA THR A 351 -5.35 -15.68 -10.86
C THR A 351 -6.45 -15.58 -9.80
N PRO A 352 -6.16 -15.69 -8.48
CA PRO A 352 -7.20 -15.57 -7.43
C PRO A 352 -7.76 -14.16 -7.27
N PHE A 353 -7.13 -13.16 -7.87
CA PHE A 353 -7.38 -11.74 -7.62
C PHE A 353 -8.00 -11.01 -8.82
N ARG A 354 -8.53 -11.76 -9.79
CA ARG A 354 -9.11 -11.19 -11.02
C ARG A 354 -10.40 -10.43 -10.75
N PRO A 355 -10.65 -9.29 -11.47
CA PRO A 355 -11.89 -8.53 -11.35
C PRO A 355 -13.14 -9.35 -11.64
N ALA A 356 -13.06 -10.37 -12.49
CA ALA A 356 -14.19 -11.22 -12.89
C ALA A 356 -14.88 -11.94 -11.72
N ARG A 357 -14.25 -12.03 -10.53
CA ARG A 357 -14.90 -12.61 -9.35
C ARG A 357 -16.00 -11.73 -8.75
N PHE A 358 -16.13 -10.49 -9.24
CA PHE A 358 -17.18 -9.53 -8.88
C PHE A 358 -18.14 -9.24 -10.05
N SER A 359 -18.24 -10.15 -11.02
CA SER A 359 -19.12 -10.03 -12.20
C SER A 359 -20.40 -10.83 -12.02
#